data_3d18f01003d0f3366d9369d17b4648a6
#
_entry.id   3d18f01003d0f3366d9369d17b4648a6
#
_cell.length_a   1.000
_cell.length_b   1.000
_cell.length_c   1.000
_cell.angle_alpha   90.00
_cell.angle_beta   90.00
_cell.angle_gamma   90.00
#
_symmetry.space_group_name_H-M   'P 1'
#
loop_
_entity.id
_entity.type
_entity.pdbx_description
1 polymer ?
#
loop_
_entity_poly.entity_id
_entity_poly.type
_entity_poly.pdbx_seq_one_letter_code
_entity_poly.pdbx_strand_id
1 'polypeptide(L)'
;MPAPAQRERELTRIEARDVKRWLYQGSAEDLSFRDQVKALLSEPEFAPRASSSCAEQVQRCYARFQLLRERLDLRLRDVQERPARLFTALELAGVVDSALFNVLQNHYCLCGGTLLRYAESSPAIEGYLRELDSGETLGAFAVTELGFGSNAVSLQTRADYDPALEELVLSTPSPEARKFMVNAAFAGVPKLAIVMARLFVHGADRGVFPIVARLRTRFGPCPGVRISALSGAASAGPDPALLSFAGVRVPLHALLLGADAGLLADGTFWSSVPSPRARFSRSIEQVQLGRLCLSAAAATLTGASAFIAIKYAEQRRTFALRRPDLSVLEYRNHQRDVFSALAQAYASRCLIDFVVGKHQTTDPRERDYLFRISAATKAHVTYGAERAARQCRERCGAAALFEENRLSAFTARAQAMLTAAGDNQVLLLETARKMLLRRGYVRLPAAHPSLAAALGNPARLIGLLRERERRLLDELRGAVAHCRIADHERFTIWNENVNLALEATSAHASRLAAEAFASRLAELDSKHPAQGLFRLFALQELRPYLGFYLAEGLIHRAELKAHGSYLDAACRELRPFALELASAFDVPNSMLRAPLASDDYVAHYDHSVRQDEPAADRPERFQRGGPASSLGDR
;
A
#
# COMPACT_ATOMS: atom_id res chain seq x y z
N MET A 1 -46.40 19.18 -13.91
CA MET A 1 -45.07 19.05 -14.50
C MET A 1 -44.05 19.40 -13.45
N PRO A 2 -43.07 18.56 -13.12
CA PRO A 2 -42.05 18.91 -12.15
C PRO A 2 -41.21 20.07 -12.67
N ALA A 3 -40.78 20.95 -11.75
CA ALA A 3 -40.02 22.14 -12.05
C ALA A 3 -38.69 21.82 -12.77
N PRO A 4 -38.18 22.71 -13.66
CA PRO A 4 -36.94 22.47 -14.41
C PRO A 4 -35.75 22.04 -13.55
N ALA A 5 -35.63 22.57 -12.32
CA ALA A 5 -34.61 22.18 -11.34
C ALA A 5 -34.71 20.73 -10.81
N GLN A 6 -35.90 20.12 -10.88
CA GLN A 6 -36.06 18.68 -10.53
C GLN A 6 -35.62 17.77 -11.68
N ARG A 7 -35.87 18.15 -12.95
CA ARG A 7 -35.37 17.41 -14.12
C ARG A 7 -33.86 17.49 -14.27
N GLU A 8 -33.23 18.63 -13.92
CA GLU A 8 -31.75 18.74 -13.89
C GLU A 8 -31.13 17.88 -12.76
N ARG A 9 -31.83 17.71 -11.62
CA ARG A 9 -31.39 16.83 -10.53
C ARG A 9 -31.54 15.34 -10.87
N GLU A 10 -32.50 14.93 -11.68
CA GLU A 10 -32.68 13.54 -12.13
C GLU A 10 -31.64 13.13 -13.20
N LEU A 11 -31.16 14.08 -14.02
CA LEU A 11 -30.12 13.84 -15.04
C LEU A 11 -28.69 13.80 -14.50
N THR A 12 -28.46 14.13 -13.21
CA THR A 12 -27.14 14.22 -12.58
C THR A 12 -26.93 13.23 -11.43
N ARG A 13 -27.81 12.27 -11.21
CA ARG A 13 -27.66 11.29 -10.14
C ARG A 13 -26.71 10.19 -10.59
N ILE A 14 -25.46 10.24 -10.10
CA ILE A 14 -24.51 9.13 -10.25
C ILE A 14 -24.85 8.12 -9.16
N GLU A 15 -25.01 6.85 -9.54
CA GLU A 15 -25.09 5.80 -8.55
C GLU A 15 -23.68 5.35 -8.12
N ALA A 16 -23.41 5.31 -6.83
CA ALA A 16 -22.15 4.82 -6.27
C ALA A 16 -21.79 3.41 -6.80
N ARG A 17 -22.83 2.60 -7.16
CA ARG A 17 -22.68 1.27 -7.75
C ARG A 17 -22.01 1.31 -9.13
N ASP A 18 -22.35 2.27 -9.97
CA ASP A 18 -21.77 2.37 -11.32
C ASP A 18 -20.34 2.88 -11.26
N VAL A 19 -20.09 3.84 -10.38
CA VAL A 19 -18.72 4.31 -10.09
C VAL A 19 -17.86 3.17 -9.51
N LYS A 20 -18.39 2.34 -8.61
CA LYS A 20 -17.72 1.13 -8.09
C LYS A 20 -17.31 0.19 -9.22
N ARG A 21 -18.23 -0.13 -10.14
CA ARG A 21 -17.96 -1.02 -11.27
C ARG A 21 -16.83 -0.48 -12.16
N TRP A 22 -16.88 0.81 -12.45
CA TRP A 22 -15.83 1.48 -13.20
C TRP A 22 -14.50 1.50 -12.44
N LEU A 23 -14.52 1.76 -11.12
CA LEU A 23 -13.31 1.86 -10.31
C LEU A 23 -12.57 0.51 -10.19
N TYR A 24 -13.29 -0.59 -10.02
CA TYR A 24 -12.69 -1.91 -9.77
C TYR A 24 -12.55 -2.79 -11.02
N GLN A 25 -13.18 -2.49 -12.13
CA GLN A 25 -13.08 -3.21 -13.43
C GLN A 25 -13.02 -4.74 -13.33
N GLY A 26 -13.61 -5.33 -12.29
CA GLY A 26 -13.63 -6.77 -12.11
C GLY A 26 -14.70 -7.45 -12.94
N SER A 27 -14.53 -8.74 -13.19
CA SER A 27 -15.60 -9.60 -13.68
C SER A 27 -16.77 -9.61 -12.68
N ALA A 28 -17.93 -10.11 -13.09
CA ALA A 28 -19.05 -10.30 -12.16
C ALA A 28 -18.67 -11.22 -10.98
N GLU A 29 -17.79 -12.20 -11.22
CA GLU A 29 -17.25 -13.09 -10.20
C GLU A 29 -16.35 -12.33 -9.20
N ASP A 30 -15.45 -11.47 -9.68
CA ASP A 30 -14.57 -10.67 -8.82
C ASP A 30 -15.37 -9.72 -7.92
N LEU A 31 -16.40 -9.07 -8.46
CA LEU A 31 -17.28 -8.19 -7.69
C LEU A 31 -18.11 -8.98 -6.67
N SER A 32 -18.61 -10.17 -7.04
CA SER A 32 -19.29 -11.08 -6.11
C SER A 32 -18.36 -11.54 -4.99
N PHE A 33 -17.12 -11.90 -5.31
CA PHE A 33 -16.12 -12.26 -4.32
C PHE A 33 -15.82 -11.09 -3.38
N ARG A 34 -15.73 -9.87 -3.90
CA ARG A 34 -15.55 -8.66 -3.08
C ARG A 34 -16.70 -8.49 -2.08
N ASP A 35 -17.94 -8.74 -2.51
CA ASP A 35 -19.11 -8.69 -1.63
C ASP A 35 -19.07 -9.79 -0.54
N GLN A 36 -18.59 -10.99 -0.86
CA GLN A 36 -18.36 -12.06 0.14
C GLN A 36 -17.32 -11.67 1.17
N VAL A 37 -16.18 -11.11 0.74
CA VAL A 37 -15.13 -10.62 1.66
C VAL A 37 -15.67 -9.55 2.61
N LYS A 38 -16.45 -8.59 2.10
CA LYS A 38 -17.07 -7.54 2.93
C LYS A 38 -18.06 -8.11 3.93
N ALA A 39 -18.91 -9.04 3.50
CA ALA A 39 -19.86 -9.69 4.39
C ALA A 39 -19.15 -10.39 5.54
N LEU A 40 -18.09 -11.17 5.24
CA LEU A 40 -17.28 -11.85 6.24
C LEU A 40 -16.58 -10.87 7.19
N LEU A 41 -15.93 -9.83 6.67
CA LEU A 41 -15.24 -8.83 7.50
C LEU A 41 -16.21 -7.95 8.32
N SER A 42 -17.50 -7.99 8.02
CA SER A 42 -18.55 -7.34 8.81
C SER A 42 -19.07 -8.21 9.96
N GLU A 43 -18.65 -9.47 10.07
CA GLU A 43 -19.03 -10.37 11.16
C GLU A 43 -18.40 -9.92 12.51
N PRO A 44 -19.02 -10.24 13.67
CA PRO A 44 -18.55 -9.82 14.99
C PRO A 44 -17.11 -10.22 15.33
N GLU A 45 -16.61 -11.31 14.75
CA GLU A 45 -15.25 -11.84 14.92
C GLU A 45 -14.18 -10.84 14.46
N PHE A 46 -14.50 -9.99 13.50
CA PHE A 46 -13.62 -8.94 12.98
C PHE A 46 -13.79 -7.59 13.69
N ALA A 47 -14.71 -7.49 14.64
CA ALA A 47 -14.89 -6.25 15.42
C ALA A 47 -13.63 -5.91 16.23
N PRO A 48 -13.27 -4.60 16.34
CA PRO A 48 -12.31 -4.16 17.34
C PRO A 48 -12.80 -4.55 18.74
N ARG A 49 -11.89 -4.94 19.61
CA ARG A 49 -12.22 -5.16 21.03
C ARG A 49 -11.28 -4.31 21.87
N ALA A 50 -11.84 -3.50 22.74
CA ALA A 50 -11.09 -2.74 23.72
C ALA A 50 -10.44 -3.71 24.74
N SER A 51 -9.31 -3.29 25.33
CA SER A 51 -8.59 -3.93 26.44
C SER A 51 -8.35 -5.45 26.31
N SER A 52 -7.72 -5.91 25.23
CA SER A 52 -7.17 -7.26 25.16
C SER A 52 -5.65 -7.23 25.36
N SER A 53 -5.12 -8.25 26.05
CA SER A 53 -3.68 -8.43 26.14
C SER A 53 -3.03 -8.59 24.76
N CYS A 54 -1.74 -8.32 24.66
CA CYS A 54 -0.99 -8.52 23.40
C CYS A 54 -1.12 -9.98 22.90
N ALA A 55 -1.08 -10.96 23.80
CA ALA A 55 -1.25 -12.37 23.45
C ALA A 55 -2.63 -12.67 22.86
N GLU A 56 -3.70 -12.11 23.43
CA GLU A 56 -5.07 -12.27 22.91
C GLU A 56 -5.26 -11.60 21.55
N GLN A 57 -4.61 -10.44 21.32
CA GLN A 57 -4.63 -9.78 20.02
C GLN A 57 -3.97 -10.66 18.95
N VAL A 58 -2.82 -11.25 19.27
CA VAL A 58 -2.09 -12.18 18.38
C VAL A 58 -2.93 -13.42 18.10
N GLN A 59 -3.48 -14.05 19.11
CA GLN A 59 -4.33 -15.24 18.97
C GLN A 59 -5.54 -14.97 18.08
N ARG A 60 -6.19 -13.82 18.29
CA ARG A 60 -7.33 -13.37 17.48
C ARG A 60 -6.95 -13.12 16.02
N CYS A 61 -5.77 -12.53 15.79
CA CYS A 61 -5.27 -12.32 14.42
C CYS A 61 -5.14 -13.64 13.68
N TYR A 62 -4.56 -14.66 14.30
CA TYR A 62 -4.42 -15.98 13.69
C TYR A 62 -5.76 -16.71 13.51
N ALA A 63 -6.69 -16.58 14.46
CA ALA A 63 -8.05 -17.09 14.31
C ALA A 63 -8.79 -16.44 13.13
N ARG A 64 -8.67 -15.12 12.97
CA ARG A 64 -9.20 -14.37 11.81
C ARG A 64 -8.58 -14.82 10.48
N PHE A 65 -7.28 -15.12 10.48
CA PHE A 65 -6.62 -15.68 9.31
C PHE A 65 -7.25 -17.01 8.90
N GLN A 66 -7.44 -17.95 9.84
CA GLN A 66 -8.06 -19.24 9.56
C GLN A 66 -9.50 -19.09 9.03
N LEU A 67 -10.29 -18.24 9.69
CA LEU A 67 -11.67 -17.97 9.30
C LEU A 67 -11.76 -17.40 7.87
N LEU A 68 -10.89 -16.43 7.53
CA LEU A 68 -10.81 -15.88 6.17
C LEU A 68 -10.43 -16.94 5.14
N ARG A 69 -9.39 -17.71 5.42
CA ARG A 69 -8.91 -18.78 4.53
C ARG A 69 -10.01 -19.80 4.22
N GLU A 70 -10.68 -20.28 5.26
CA GLU A 70 -11.71 -21.33 5.16
C GLU A 70 -12.98 -20.82 4.46
N ARG A 71 -13.52 -19.70 4.93
CA ARG A 71 -14.80 -19.16 4.45
C ARG A 71 -14.72 -18.63 3.00
N LEU A 72 -13.55 -18.15 2.58
CA LEU A 72 -13.33 -17.63 1.22
C LEU A 72 -12.64 -18.65 0.31
N ASP A 73 -12.31 -19.84 0.80
CA ASP A 73 -11.55 -20.88 0.09
C ASP A 73 -10.29 -20.29 -0.58
N LEU A 74 -9.50 -19.52 0.21
CA LEU A 74 -8.26 -18.94 -0.29
C LEU A 74 -7.16 -19.99 -0.36
N ARG A 75 -6.54 -20.14 -1.54
CA ARG A 75 -5.45 -21.07 -1.81
C ARG A 75 -4.18 -20.34 -2.20
N LEU A 76 -3.01 -20.95 -1.95
CA LEU A 76 -1.74 -20.36 -2.37
C LEU A 76 -1.68 -20.12 -3.88
N ARG A 77 -2.23 -21.04 -4.67
CA ARG A 77 -2.26 -20.91 -6.14
C ARG A 77 -3.11 -19.72 -6.64
N ASP A 78 -3.99 -19.15 -5.82
CA ASP A 78 -4.72 -17.92 -6.16
C ASP A 78 -3.75 -16.75 -6.46
N VAL A 79 -2.53 -16.79 -5.93
CA VAL A 79 -1.46 -15.82 -6.25
C VAL A 79 -1.22 -15.72 -7.77
N GLN A 80 -1.29 -16.84 -8.48
CA GLN A 80 -1.01 -16.95 -9.91
C GLN A 80 -2.29 -17.08 -10.74
N GLU A 81 -3.23 -17.90 -10.28
CA GLU A 81 -4.42 -18.27 -11.04
C GLU A 81 -5.54 -17.24 -10.93
N ARG A 82 -5.72 -16.63 -9.75
CA ARG A 82 -6.81 -15.70 -9.44
C ARG A 82 -6.32 -14.51 -8.60
N PRO A 83 -5.33 -13.74 -9.07
CA PRO A 83 -4.70 -12.68 -8.27
C PRO A 83 -5.68 -11.61 -7.79
N ALA A 84 -6.78 -11.35 -8.52
CA ALA A 84 -7.82 -10.40 -8.12
C ALA A 84 -8.48 -10.78 -6.79
N ARG A 85 -8.70 -12.08 -6.51
CA ARG A 85 -9.23 -12.56 -5.22
C ARG A 85 -8.28 -12.25 -4.07
N LEU A 86 -6.98 -12.54 -4.27
CA LEU A 86 -5.96 -12.28 -3.27
C LEU A 86 -5.83 -10.77 -2.98
N PHE A 87 -5.80 -9.93 -4.03
CA PHE A 87 -5.77 -8.47 -3.86
C PHE A 87 -6.96 -7.98 -3.07
N THR A 88 -8.17 -8.45 -3.40
CA THR A 88 -9.40 -8.05 -2.71
C THR A 88 -9.39 -8.46 -1.24
N ALA A 89 -9.00 -9.70 -0.92
CA ALA A 89 -8.93 -10.17 0.47
C ALA A 89 -7.90 -9.35 1.28
N LEU A 90 -6.72 -9.10 0.72
CA LEU A 90 -5.66 -8.34 1.36
C LEU A 90 -6.03 -6.87 1.58
N GLU A 91 -6.54 -6.17 0.56
CA GLU A 91 -6.85 -4.75 0.68
C GLU A 91 -7.96 -4.47 1.69
N LEU A 92 -9.01 -5.32 1.73
CA LEU A 92 -10.12 -5.16 2.67
C LEU A 92 -9.73 -5.62 4.10
N ALA A 93 -9.02 -6.74 4.25
CA ALA A 93 -8.44 -7.13 5.55
C ALA A 93 -7.51 -6.03 6.07
N GLY A 94 -6.76 -5.40 5.17
CA GLY A 94 -5.89 -4.27 5.47
C GLY A 94 -6.60 -3.07 6.10
N VAL A 95 -7.84 -2.80 5.79
CA VAL A 95 -8.62 -1.72 6.42
C VAL A 95 -9.12 -2.13 7.82
N VAL A 96 -9.49 -3.40 8.00
CA VAL A 96 -10.04 -3.89 9.27
C VAL A 96 -8.95 -4.14 10.31
N ASP A 97 -7.87 -4.85 9.92
CA ASP A 97 -6.82 -5.29 10.83
C ASP A 97 -5.45 -5.33 10.12
N SER A 98 -4.49 -4.50 10.58
CA SER A 98 -3.15 -4.45 9.99
C SER A 98 -2.34 -5.71 10.26
N ALA A 99 -2.52 -6.33 11.41
CA ALA A 99 -1.82 -7.55 11.75
C ALA A 99 -2.28 -8.71 10.85
N LEU A 100 -3.58 -8.82 10.60
CA LEU A 100 -4.16 -9.78 9.67
C LEU A 100 -3.63 -9.58 8.24
N PHE A 101 -3.56 -8.33 7.76
CA PHE A 101 -2.93 -8.02 6.46
C PHE A 101 -1.49 -8.55 6.39
N ASN A 102 -0.70 -8.32 7.45
CA ASN A 102 0.68 -8.79 7.48
C ASN A 102 0.79 -10.32 7.43
N VAL A 103 -0.07 -11.04 8.16
CA VAL A 103 -0.11 -12.51 8.12
C VAL A 103 -0.47 -13.00 6.71
N LEU A 104 -1.53 -12.47 6.12
CA LEU A 104 -1.97 -12.82 4.76
C LEU A 104 -0.86 -12.54 3.73
N GLN A 105 -0.22 -11.36 3.78
CA GLN A 105 0.85 -10.98 2.86
C GLN A 105 2.06 -11.90 2.99
N ASN A 106 2.51 -12.20 4.22
CA ASN A 106 3.65 -13.10 4.45
C ASN A 106 3.33 -14.51 3.98
N HIS A 107 2.14 -15.01 4.29
CA HIS A 107 1.74 -16.37 3.95
C HIS A 107 1.55 -16.56 2.44
N TYR A 108 0.66 -15.77 1.82
CA TYR A 108 0.30 -15.94 0.40
C TYR A 108 1.32 -15.31 -0.55
N CYS A 109 1.67 -14.02 -0.36
CA CYS A 109 2.47 -13.31 -1.35
C CYS A 109 3.96 -13.61 -1.24
N LEU A 110 4.52 -13.58 -0.01
CA LEU A 110 5.97 -13.65 0.17
C LEU A 110 6.46 -15.09 0.30
N CYS A 111 5.95 -15.86 1.25
CA CYS A 111 6.36 -17.27 1.43
C CYS A 111 5.77 -18.16 0.33
N GLY A 112 4.46 -18.25 0.24
CA GLY A 112 3.76 -19.07 -0.74
C GLY A 112 4.10 -18.70 -2.18
N GLY A 113 4.05 -17.40 -2.51
CA GLY A 113 4.40 -16.91 -3.83
C GLY A 113 5.85 -17.18 -4.23
N THR A 114 6.80 -17.18 -3.26
CA THR A 114 8.18 -17.60 -3.52
C THR A 114 8.22 -19.09 -3.84
N LEU A 115 7.57 -19.95 -3.05
CA LEU A 115 7.52 -21.39 -3.31
C LEU A 115 6.89 -21.71 -4.67
N LEU A 116 5.77 -21.08 -5.01
CA LEU A 116 5.09 -21.25 -6.30
C LEU A 116 6.00 -20.92 -7.49
N ARG A 117 6.81 -19.88 -7.36
CA ARG A 117 7.78 -19.48 -8.39
C ARG A 117 8.81 -20.55 -8.68
N TYR A 118 9.15 -21.38 -7.69
CA TYR A 118 10.15 -22.44 -7.78
C TYR A 118 9.53 -23.86 -7.81
N ALA A 119 8.20 -23.98 -7.84
CA ALA A 119 7.48 -25.26 -7.75
C ALA A 119 7.91 -26.26 -8.84
N GLU A 120 8.11 -25.78 -10.07
CA GLU A 120 8.52 -26.61 -11.20
C GLU A 120 9.95 -27.14 -11.08
N SER A 121 10.78 -26.58 -10.21
CA SER A 121 12.19 -26.98 -10.04
C SER A 121 12.40 -28.15 -9.10
N SER A 122 11.43 -28.51 -8.26
CA SER A 122 11.55 -29.64 -7.30
C SER A 122 10.19 -30.14 -6.81
N PRO A 123 9.91 -31.45 -6.90
CA PRO A 123 8.71 -32.07 -6.33
C PRO A 123 8.58 -31.89 -4.80
N ALA A 124 9.68 -31.70 -4.09
CA ALA A 124 9.66 -31.48 -2.64
C ALA A 124 8.96 -30.16 -2.26
N ILE A 125 8.96 -29.14 -3.16
CA ILE A 125 8.28 -27.86 -2.94
C ILE A 125 6.76 -28.04 -2.85
N GLU A 126 6.18 -28.99 -3.59
CA GLU A 126 4.76 -29.34 -3.49
C GLU A 126 4.37 -29.82 -2.08
N GLY A 127 5.30 -30.47 -1.37
CA GLY A 127 5.10 -30.83 0.05
C GLY A 127 4.94 -29.60 0.94
N TYR A 128 5.80 -28.61 0.77
CA TYR A 128 5.70 -27.34 1.51
C TYR A 128 4.44 -26.53 1.15
N LEU A 129 4.06 -26.51 -0.14
CA LEU A 129 2.84 -25.84 -0.58
C LEU A 129 1.58 -26.46 0.03
N ARG A 130 1.48 -27.80 0.02
CA ARG A 130 0.35 -28.51 0.65
C ARG A 130 0.27 -28.26 2.15
N GLU A 131 1.42 -28.22 2.84
CA GLU A 131 1.48 -27.92 4.27
C GLU A 131 0.98 -26.49 4.57
N LEU A 132 1.37 -25.51 3.77
CA LEU A 132 0.89 -24.13 3.92
C LEU A 132 -0.59 -24.01 3.56
N ASP A 133 -1.07 -24.63 2.49
CA ASP A 133 -2.48 -24.60 2.08
C ASP A 133 -3.42 -25.21 3.13
N SER A 134 -2.93 -26.16 3.95
CA SER A 134 -3.72 -26.67 5.08
C SER A 134 -4.03 -25.60 6.13
N GLY A 135 -3.20 -24.54 6.19
CA GLY A 135 -3.30 -23.49 7.21
C GLY A 135 -2.81 -23.89 8.60
N GLU A 136 -2.39 -25.16 8.81
CA GLU A 136 -1.81 -25.61 10.08
C GLU A 136 -0.43 -25.00 10.32
N THR A 137 0.33 -24.82 9.24
CA THR A 137 1.63 -24.13 9.24
C THR A 137 1.50 -22.80 8.47
N LEU A 138 2.00 -21.71 9.05
CA LEU A 138 1.94 -20.42 8.41
C LEU A 138 3.29 -20.01 7.82
N GLY A 139 3.21 -19.38 6.64
CA GLY A 139 4.36 -18.85 5.93
C GLY A 139 4.91 -17.59 6.58
N ALA A 140 6.24 -17.50 6.68
CA ALA A 140 6.99 -16.33 7.11
C ALA A 140 8.08 -15.97 6.07
N PHE A 141 8.59 -14.74 6.13
CA PHE A 141 9.60 -14.25 5.20
C PHE A 141 10.72 -13.52 5.95
N ALA A 142 11.93 -14.07 5.93
CA ALA A 142 13.06 -13.64 6.75
C ALA A 142 14.20 -13.07 5.87
N VAL A 143 14.09 -11.81 5.49
CA VAL A 143 15.08 -11.08 4.66
C VAL A 143 15.94 -10.16 5.51
N THR A 144 15.31 -9.14 6.11
CA THR A 144 15.98 -8.04 6.80
C THR A 144 16.79 -8.55 7.98
N GLU A 145 17.99 -8.04 8.14
CA GLU A 145 18.85 -8.27 9.30
C GLU A 145 18.97 -7.00 10.14
N LEU A 146 19.21 -7.15 11.42
CA LEU A 146 19.25 -6.05 12.40
C LEU A 146 20.26 -4.96 12.01
N GLY A 147 21.44 -5.34 11.53
CA GLY A 147 22.51 -4.43 11.11
C GLY A 147 22.49 -4.06 9.62
N PHE A 148 21.62 -4.67 8.81
CA PHE A 148 21.60 -4.51 7.35
C PHE A 148 20.25 -4.07 6.80
N GLY A 149 19.53 -3.23 7.53
CA GLY A 149 18.30 -2.59 7.05
C GLY A 149 18.53 -1.83 5.75
N SER A 150 17.59 -1.97 4.79
CA SER A 150 17.69 -1.37 3.44
C SER A 150 18.92 -1.80 2.61
N ASN A 151 19.74 -2.72 3.11
CA ASN A 151 20.95 -3.24 2.47
C ASN A 151 20.95 -4.78 2.43
N ALA A 152 19.87 -5.38 1.97
CA ALA A 152 19.71 -6.83 1.95
C ALA A 152 20.72 -7.56 1.02
N VAL A 153 21.36 -6.86 0.09
CA VAL A 153 22.47 -7.43 -0.71
C VAL A 153 23.66 -7.81 0.16
N SER A 154 23.87 -7.10 1.27
CA SER A 154 25.00 -7.28 2.19
C SER A 154 24.66 -8.16 3.40
N LEU A 155 23.49 -8.78 3.44
CA LEU A 155 23.10 -9.66 4.54
C LEU A 155 24.15 -10.75 4.80
N GLN A 156 24.28 -11.16 6.08
CA GLN A 156 25.36 -12.01 6.57
C GLN A 156 24.89 -13.40 7.03
N THR A 157 23.61 -13.66 7.22
CA THR A 157 23.12 -15.03 7.48
C THR A 157 23.74 -15.99 6.46
N ARG A 158 24.42 -17.05 6.91
CA ARG A 158 25.15 -18.00 6.07
C ARG A 158 24.34 -19.26 5.86
N ALA A 159 24.57 -19.87 4.70
CA ALA A 159 24.18 -21.23 4.37
C ALA A 159 25.42 -21.92 3.78
N ASP A 160 26.09 -22.72 4.58
CA ASP A 160 27.27 -23.50 4.15
C ASP A 160 26.81 -24.86 3.62
N TYR A 161 27.21 -25.20 2.40
CA TYR A 161 26.88 -26.49 1.82
C TYR A 161 27.80 -27.58 2.35
N ASP A 162 27.23 -28.67 2.87
CA ASP A 162 27.90 -29.87 3.35
C ASP A 162 27.70 -30.98 2.30
N PRO A 163 28.71 -31.28 1.45
CA PRO A 163 28.57 -32.27 0.39
C PRO A 163 28.50 -33.73 0.92
N ALA A 164 28.99 -33.97 2.14
CA ALA A 164 28.96 -35.33 2.72
C ALA A 164 27.55 -35.76 3.13
N LEU A 165 26.70 -34.77 3.50
CA LEU A 165 25.31 -35.02 3.92
C LEU A 165 24.28 -34.49 2.93
N GLU A 166 24.73 -33.82 1.87
CA GLU A 166 23.87 -33.13 0.89
C GLU A 166 22.90 -32.15 1.59
N GLU A 167 23.39 -31.40 2.59
CA GLU A 167 22.62 -30.47 3.40
C GLU A 167 23.22 -29.08 3.38
N LEU A 168 22.39 -28.08 3.74
CA LEU A 168 22.84 -26.75 4.04
C LEU A 168 22.81 -26.53 5.55
N VAL A 169 23.83 -25.85 6.06
CA VAL A 169 23.97 -25.51 7.46
C VAL A 169 23.76 -23.98 7.60
N LEU A 170 22.60 -23.58 8.16
CA LEU A 170 22.29 -22.17 8.40
C LEU A 170 22.94 -21.70 9.70
N SER A 171 23.60 -20.54 9.65
CA SER A 171 24.22 -19.89 10.79
C SER A 171 24.08 -18.38 10.76
N THR A 172 23.98 -17.78 11.96
CA THR A 172 23.97 -16.33 12.18
C THR A 172 25.32 -15.93 12.79
N PRO A 173 26.26 -15.39 11.99
CA PRO A 173 27.65 -15.21 12.40
C PRO A 173 27.86 -14.08 13.43
N SER A 174 26.94 -13.12 13.53
CA SER A 174 27.05 -11.98 14.43
C SER A 174 25.67 -11.48 14.90
N PRO A 175 25.58 -10.65 15.95
CA PRO A 175 24.33 -10.05 16.38
C PRO A 175 23.64 -9.23 15.29
N GLU A 176 24.39 -8.56 14.43
CA GLU A 176 23.91 -7.73 13.32
C GLU A 176 23.23 -8.59 12.23
N ALA A 177 23.66 -9.85 12.09
CA ALA A 177 23.11 -10.81 11.12
C ALA A 177 21.81 -11.46 11.58
N ARG A 178 21.28 -11.16 12.78
CA ARG A 178 19.98 -11.66 13.23
C ARG A 178 18.87 -11.15 12.35
N LYS A 179 17.99 -12.06 11.91
CA LYS A 179 16.79 -11.70 11.14
C LYS A 179 15.85 -10.87 11.99
N PHE A 180 15.38 -9.75 11.45
CA PHE A 180 14.63 -8.72 12.17
C PHE A 180 13.19 -8.62 11.70
N MET A 181 12.24 -8.54 12.65
CA MET A 181 10.80 -8.38 12.47
C MET A 181 10.09 -9.55 11.75
N VAL A 182 10.59 -10.77 11.90
CA VAL A 182 9.90 -11.96 11.34
C VAL A 182 8.72 -12.34 12.22
N ASN A 183 7.54 -12.57 11.65
CA ASN A 183 6.34 -12.99 12.39
C ASN A 183 6.48 -14.45 12.84
N ALA A 184 7.10 -14.70 14.00
CA ALA A 184 7.42 -16.03 14.48
C ALA A 184 7.41 -16.18 16.02
N ALA A 185 7.12 -15.10 16.78
CA ALA A 185 7.24 -15.13 18.24
C ALA A 185 6.15 -15.95 18.92
N PHE A 186 4.92 -15.96 18.39
CA PHE A 186 3.78 -16.58 19.05
C PHE A 186 3.89 -18.12 19.11
N ALA A 187 3.80 -18.66 20.34
CA ALA A 187 3.81 -20.08 20.58
C ALA A 187 2.52 -20.77 20.09
N GLY A 188 2.63 -22.01 19.64
CA GLY A 188 1.47 -22.80 19.20
C GLY A 188 1.12 -22.66 17.71
N VAL A 189 1.68 -21.69 16.99
CA VAL A 189 1.51 -21.57 15.54
C VAL A 189 2.79 -22.01 14.83
N PRO A 190 2.80 -23.17 14.14
CA PRO A 190 3.96 -23.62 13.36
C PRO A 190 4.32 -22.62 12.25
N LYS A 191 5.61 -22.46 11.98
CA LYS A 191 6.13 -21.51 10.98
C LYS A 191 7.12 -22.16 10.05
N LEU A 192 6.83 -22.03 8.75
CA LEU A 192 7.74 -22.29 7.65
C LEU A 192 8.17 -20.96 7.04
N ALA A 193 9.47 -20.74 6.87
CA ALA A 193 9.97 -19.46 6.38
C ALA A 193 10.80 -19.60 5.11
N ILE A 194 10.70 -18.60 4.26
CA ILE A 194 11.74 -18.31 3.27
C ILE A 194 12.80 -17.47 3.97
N VAL A 195 13.96 -18.04 4.18
CA VAL A 195 15.13 -17.38 4.79
C VAL A 195 16.09 -16.98 3.68
N MET A 196 16.33 -15.67 3.52
CA MET A 196 17.36 -15.18 2.61
C MET A 196 18.72 -15.34 3.29
N ALA A 197 19.60 -16.19 2.70
CA ALA A 197 20.92 -16.47 3.23
C ALA A 197 21.98 -16.45 2.13
N ARG A 198 23.22 -16.16 2.53
CA ARG A 198 24.40 -16.15 1.66
C ARG A 198 24.93 -17.57 1.54
N LEU A 199 24.87 -18.12 0.32
CA LEU A 199 25.31 -19.46 0.02
C LEU A 199 26.85 -19.54 -0.08
N PHE A 200 27.44 -20.45 0.67
CA PHE A 200 28.85 -20.80 0.56
C PHE A 200 29.00 -22.24 0.09
N VAL A 201 29.81 -22.43 -0.94
CA VAL A 201 30.12 -23.75 -1.50
C VAL A 201 31.64 -23.87 -1.63
N HIS A 202 32.22 -24.84 -0.94
CA HIS A 202 33.69 -24.99 -0.80
C HIS A 202 34.37 -23.70 -0.33
N GLY A 203 33.72 -22.98 0.63
CA GLY A 203 34.22 -21.73 1.17
C GLY A 203 34.03 -20.48 0.27
N ALA A 204 33.58 -20.66 -0.96
CA ALA A 204 33.36 -19.56 -1.91
C ALA A 204 31.93 -19.01 -1.81
N ASP A 205 31.80 -17.67 -1.69
CA ASP A 205 30.55 -16.94 -1.67
C ASP A 205 29.86 -16.98 -3.06
N ARG A 206 28.68 -17.58 -3.14
CA ARG A 206 27.85 -17.69 -4.35
C ARG A 206 26.77 -16.63 -4.45
N GLY A 207 26.60 -15.79 -3.42
CA GLY A 207 25.57 -14.76 -3.32
C GLY A 207 24.40 -15.19 -2.43
N VAL A 208 23.35 -14.36 -2.42
CA VAL A 208 22.18 -14.55 -1.56
C VAL A 208 21.07 -15.29 -2.30
N PHE A 209 20.55 -16.36 -1.65
CA PHE A 209 19.46 -17.18 -2.18
C PHE A 209 18.36 -17.40 -1.14
N PRO A 210 17.12 -17.67 -1.57
CA PRO A 210 16.02 -18.06 -0.70
C PRO A 210 16.18 -19.53 -0.31
N ILE A 211 16.01 -19.83 0.98
CA ILE A 211 16.10 -21.17 1.55
C ILE A 211 14.86 -21.42 2.39
N VAL A 212 14.22 -22.56 2.20
CA VAL A 212 13.08 -22.98 3.01
C VAL A 212 13.59 -23.53 4.35
N ALA A 213 13.13 -22.95 5.45
CA ALA A 213 13.49 -23.41 6.78
C ALA A 213 12.27 -23.42 7.71
N ARG A 214 12.12 -24.52 8.46
CA ARG A 214 11.13 -24.61 9.52
C ARG A 214 11.64 -23.87 10.74
N LEU A 215 10.94 -22.84 11.19
CA LEU A 215 11.35 -22.03 12.34
C LEU A 215 10.87 -22.62 13.66
N ARG A 216 9.63 -23.11 13.68
CA ARG A 216 9.00 -23.68 14.86
C ARG A 216 7.89 -24.65 14.53
N THR A 217 7.65 -25.57 15.43
CA THR A 217 6.49 -26.44 15.48
C THR A 217 5.51 -25.92 16.54
N ARG A 218 4.37 -26.61 16.73
CA ARG A 218 3.43 -26.32 17.83
C ARG A 218 4.04 -26.52 19.23
N PHE A 219 5.14 -27.26 19.32
CA PHE A 219 5.83 -27.57 20.59
C PHE A 219 6.95 -26.59 20.94
N GLY A 220 7.41 -25.78 20.00
CA GLY A 220 8.48 -24.82 20.22
C GLY A 220 9.36 -24.57 18.99
N PRO A 221 10.43 -23.76 19.14
CA PRO A 221 11.42 -23.54 18.10
C PRO A 221 12.08 -24.86 17.66
N CYS A 222 12.38 -24.95 16.36
CA CYS A 222 13.15 -26.10 15.83
C CYS A 222 14.59 -26.10 16.35
N PRO A 223 15.28 -27.26 16.38
CA PRO A 223 16.66 -27.36 16.81
C PRO A 223 17.56 -26.34 16.10
N GLY A 224 18.38 -25.62 16.86
CA GLY A 224 19.27 -24.57 16.35
C GLY A 224 18.60 -23.23 16.03
N VAL A 225 17.28 -23.12 16.01
CA VAL A 225 16.55 -21.86 15.80
C VAL A 225 16.31 -21.18 17.15
N ARG A 226 16.75 -19.92 17.28
CA ARG A 226 16.45 -19.09 18.44
C ARG A 226 15.49 -17.98 18.03
N ILE A 227 14.39 -17.81 18.77
CA ILE A 227 13.32 -16.85 18.52
C ILE A 227 13.19 -15.95 19.74
N SER A 228 13.44 -14.64 19.58
CA SER A 228 13.28 -13.64 20.63
C SER A 228 12.17 -12.66 20.23
N ALA A 229 11.10 -12.62 21.01
CA ALA A 229 9.97 -11.73 20.74
C ALA A 229 10.40 -10.25 20.80
N LEU A 230 9.87 -9.45 19.89
CA LEU A 230 9.94 -7.99 19.90
C LEU A 230 8.60 -7.44 20.38
N SER A 231 8.64 -6.44 21.27
CA SER A 231 7.45 -5.81 21.84
C SER A 231 7.20 -4.43 21.22
N GLY A 232 5.95 -3.95 21.28
CA GLY A 232 5.60 -2.55 21.02
C GLY A 232 5.40 -2.17 19.56
N ALA A 233 5.38 -3.10 18.61
CA ALA A 233 5.26 -2.79 17.18
C ALA A 233 3.89 -3.19 16.59
N ALA A 234 2.83 -2.51 16.99
CA ALA A 234 1.46 -2.80 16.52
C ALA A 234 1.29 -2.86 14.98
N SER A 235 2.15 -2.14 14.25
CA SER A 235 2.11 -2.10 12.78
C SER A 235 3.08 -3.09 12.10
N ALA A 236 3.93 -3.79 12.85
CA ALA A 236 4.95 -4.71 12.32
C ALA A 236 4.46 -6.16 12.14
N GLY A 237 3.17 -6.42 12.40
CA GLY A 237 2.57 -7.74 12.41
C GLY A 237 2.21 -8.20 13.82
N PRO A 238 1.57 -9.38 13.94
CA PRO A 238 1.04 -9.80 15.23
C PRO A 238 2.12 -10.23 16.23
N ASP A 239 3.21 -10.84 15.77
CA ASP A 239 4.20 -11.50 16.61
C ASP A 239 5.64 -11.34 16.08
N PRO A 240 6.14 -10.10 15.92
CA PRO A 240 7.48 -9.87 15.37
C PRO A 240 8.58 -10.43 16.28
N ALA A 241 9.64 -10.97 15.68
CA ALA A 241 10.75 -11.59 16.37
C ALA A 241 12.10 -11.24 15.77
N LEU A 242 13.15 -11.33 16.60
CA LEU A 242 14.53 -11.53 16.19
C LEU A 242 14.79 -13.04 16.07
N LEU A 243 15.37 -13.45 14.94
CA LEU A 243 15.77 -14.84 14.74
C LEU A 243 17.27 -14.98 14.62
N SER A 244 17.82 -16.07 15.15
CA SER A 244 19.18 -16.52 14.88
C SER A 244 19.24 -18.03 14.66
N PHE A 245 20.20 -18.44 13.85
CA PHE A 245 20.44 -19.82 13.46
C PHE A 245 21.80 -20.29 14.01
N ALA A 246 21.82 -21.42 14.67
CA ALA A 246 23.02 -22.04 15.27
C ALA A 246 23.16 -23.46 14.71
N GLY A 247 23.69 -23.57 13.49
CA GLY A 247 23.89 -24.85 12.83
C GLY A 247 22.61 -25.56 12.42
N VAL A 248 21.59 -24.80 11.96
CA VAL A 248 20.32 -25.40 11.49
C VAL A 248 20.54 -26.11 10.17
N ARG A 249 20.32 -27.42 10.14
CA ARG A 249 20.44 -28.22 8.94
C ARG A 249 19.14 -28.26 8.16
N VAL A 250 19.24 -28.06 6.86
CA VAL A 250 18.13 -28.14 5.90
C VAL A 250 18.59 -28.94 4.67
N PRO A 251 17.72 -29.76 4.06
CA PRO A 251 18.11 -30.59 2.92
C PRO A 251 18.39 -29.69 1.69
N LEU A 252 19.19 -30.19 0.75
CA LEU A 252 19.57 -29.46 -0.46
C LEU A 252 18.37 -28.95 -1.26
N HIS A 253 17.27 -29.71 -1.33
CA HIS A 253 16.06 -29.30 -2.04
C HIS A 253 15.35 -28.09 -1.41
N ALA A 254 15.72 -27.69 -0.19
CA ALA A 254 15.23 -26.46 0.44
C ALA A 254 15.88 -25.19 -0.14
N LEU A 255 16.99 -25.32 -0.90
CA LEU A 255 17.63 -24.22 -1.62
C LEU A 255 16.89 -23.95 -2.93
N LEU A 256 16.34 -22.74 -3.05
CA LEU A 256 15.52 -22.36 -4.19
C LEU A 256 16.38 -21.64 -5.26
N LEU A 257 16.89 -22.39 -6.23
CA LEU A 257 17.78 -21.89 -7.29
C LEU A 257 17.04 -21.55 -8.59
N GLY A 258 15.97 -22.28 -8.91
CA GLY A 258 15.24 -22.18 -10.17
C GLY A 258 16.07 -22.62 -11.38
N ALA A 259 15.68 -22.16 -12.56
CA ALA A 259 16.37 -22.50 -13.81
C ALA A 259 17.66 -21.69 -14.06
N ASP A 260 17.91 -20.65 -13.27
CA ASP A 260 19.05 -19.72 -13.47
C ASP A 260 20.33 -20.14 -12.71
N ALA A 261 20.25 -21.14 -11.84
CA ALA A 261 21.39 -21.66 -11.08
C ALA A 261 21.18 -23.12 -10.67
N GLY A 262 22.27 -23.82 -10.40
CA GLY A 262 22.24 -25.20 -9.91
C GLY A 262 23.40 -25.49 -8.95
N LEU A 263 23.16 -26.43 -8.05
CA LEU A 263 24.15 -26.98 -7.14
C LEU A 263 24.02 -28.53 -7.17
N LEU A 264 25.09 -29.19 -7.61
CA LEU A 264 25.16 -30.63 -7.65
C LEU A 264 25.64 -31.19 -6.29
N ALA A 265 25.40 -32.48 -6.04
CA ALA A 265 25.78 -33.17 -4.81
C ALA A 265 27.29 -33.03 -4.50
N ASP A 266 28.14 -33.04 -5.52
CA ASP A 266 29.60 -32.88 -5.38
C ASP A 266 30.04 -31.44 -5.03
N GLY A 267 29.10 -30.48 -4.94
CA GLY A 267 29.39 -29.09 -4.69
C GLY A 267 29.68 -28.27 -5.95
N THR A 268 29.49 -28.82 -7.14
CA THR A 268 29.59 -28.04 -8.38
C THR A 268 28.44 -27.02 -8.47
N PHE A 269 28.76 -25.73 -8.39
CA PHE A 269 27.82 -24.63 -8.52
C PHE A 269 27.94 -23.94 -9.88
N TRP A 270 26.81 -23.71 -10.53
CA TRP A 270 26.73 -22.92 -11.76
C TRP A 270 25.59 -21.87 -11.68
N SER A 271 25.70 -20.78 -12.43
CA SER A 271 24.63 -19.81 -12.58
C SER A 271 24.75 -19.06 -13.91
N SER A 272 23.64 -18.93 -14.64
CA SER A 272 23.52 -18.08 -15.83
C SER A 272 23.54 -16.57 -15.48
N VAL A 273 23.31 -16.24 -14.20
CA VAL A 273 23.30 -14.86 -13.70
C VAL A 273 24.70 -14.49 -13.19
N PRO A 274 25.41 -13.55 -13.85
CA PRO A 274 26.86 -13.40 -13.68
C PRO A 274 27.29 -12.85 -12.32
N SER A 275 26.49 -11.97 -11.70
CA SER A 275 26.91 -11.29 -10.47
C SER A 275 26.05 -11.65 -9.26
N PRO A 276 26.63 -11.70 -8.02
CA PRO A 276 25.90 -11.95 -6.79
C PRO A 276 24.74 -10.95 -6.58
N ARG A 277 24.93 -9.68 -6.94
CA ARG A 277 23.89 -8.64 -6.85
C ARG A 277 22.71 -8.94 -7.79
N ALA A 278 22.99 -9.39 -9.01
CA ALA A 278 21.93 -9.76 -9.97
C ALA A 278 21.19 -11.03 -9.51
N ARG A 279 21.90 -12.03 -8.94
CA ARG A 279 21.30 -13.22 -8.32
C ARG A 279 20.36 -12.84 -7.18
N PHE A 280 20.81 -11.96 -6.26
CA PHE A 280 19.95 -11.44 -5.21
C PHE A 280 18.68 -10.78 -5.75
N SER A 281 18.80 -9.94 -6.79
CA SER A 281 17.64 -9.28 -7.41
C SER A 281 16.62 -10.29 -7.97
N ARG A 282 17.11 -11.42 -8.50
CA ARG A 282 16.26 -12.54 -8.94
C ARG A 282 15.57 -13.22 -7.75
N SER A 283 16.31 -13.46 -6.69
CA SER A 283 15.82 -14.16 -5.48
C SER A 283 14.70 -13.43 -4.75
N ILE A 284 14.66 -12.08 -4.82
CA ILE A 284 13.64 -11.27 -4.16
C ILE A 284 12.55 -10.74 -5.10
N GLU A 285 12.48 -11.21 -6.33
CA GLU A 285 11.53 -10.68 -7.33
C GLU A 285 10.07 -10.81 -6.87
N GLN A 286 9.74 -11.84 -6.09
CA GLN A 286 8.40 -12.04 -5.53
C GLN A 286 7.94 -10.91 -4.61
N VAL A 287 8.86 -10.15 -4.03
CA VAL A 287 8.54 -8.97 -3.20
C VAL A 287 7.78 -7.89 -4.00
N GLN A 288 7.87 -7.89 -5.34
CA GLN A 288 7.11 -6.93 -6.18
C GLN A 288 5.59 -7.14 -6.05
N LEU A 289 5.12 -8.39 -6.00
CA LEU A 289 3.71 -8.68 -5.73
C LEU A 289 3.29 -8.13 -4.36
N GLY A 290 4.11 -8.36 -3.32
CA GLY A 290 3.88 -7.82 -1.98
C GLY A 290 3.78 -6.28 -1.97
N ARG A 291 4.58 -5.58 -2.80
CA ARG A 291 4.49 -4.11 -2.96
C ARG A 291 3.15 -3.68 -3.56
N LEU A 292 2.65 -4.41 -4.55
CA LEU A 292 1.37 -4.09 -5.19
C LEU A 292 0.20 -4.35 -4.23
N CYS A 293 0.22 -5.47 -3.49
CA CYS A 293 -0.79 -5.75 -2.46
C CYS A 293 -0.78 -4.68 -1.35
N LEU A 294 0.41 -4.25 -0.90
CA LEU A 294 0.55 -3.16 0.07
C LEU A 294 -0.01 -1.84 -0.49
N SER A 295 0.25 -1.56 -1.77
CA SER A 295 -0.27 -0.36 -2.45
C SER A 295 -1.80 -0.41 -2.55
N ALA A 296 -2.40 -1.56 -2.86
CA ALA A 296 -3.85 -1.74 -2.91
C ALA A 296 -4.48 -1.48 -1.52
N ALA A 297 -3.89 -2.04 -0.45
CA ALA A 297 -4.33 -1.77 0.92
C ALA A 297 -4.20 -0.28 1.28
N ALA A 298 -3.13 0.40 0.85
CA ALA A 298 -2.94 1.83 1.09
C ALA A 298 -3.96 2.70 0.33
N ALA A 299 -4.30 2.36 -0.91
CA ALA A 299 -5.32 3.05 -1.68
C ALA A 299 -6.71 2.88 -1.05
N THR A 300 -7.07 1.67 -0.63
CA THR A 300 -8.36 1.38 0.03
C THR A 300 -8.45 2.06 1.40
N LEU A 301 -7.36 2.10 2.18
CA LEU A 301 -7.27 2.86 3.42
C LEU A 301 -7.47 4.37 3.18
N THR A 302 -6.91 4.91 2.09
CA THR A 302 -7.09 6.31 1.70
C THR A 302 -8.54 6.60 1.38
N GLY A 303 -9.20 5.74 0.59
CA GLY A 303 -10.63 5.84 0.27
C GLY A 303 -11.51 5.77 1.51
N ALA A 304 -11.23 4.82 2.42
CA ALA A 304 -11.93 4.68 3.70
C ALA A 304 -11.76 5.93 4.60
N SER A 305 -10.55 6.50 4.65
CA SER A 305 -10.28 7.74 5.40
C SER A 305 -11.09 8.92 4.84
N ALA A 306 -11.11 9.06 3.51
CA ALA A 306 -11.89 10.10 2.84
C ALA A 306 -13.40 9.90 3.05
N PHE A 307 -13.89 8.66 2.98
CA PHE A 307 -15.29 8.33 3.24
C PHE A 307 -15.72 8.74 4.65
N ILE A 308 -14.95 8.34 5.68
CA ILE A 308 -15.25 8.72 7.08
C ILE A 308 -15.26 10.25 7.22
N ALA A 309 -14.25 10.94 6.68
CA ALA A 309 -14.11 12.39 6.82
C ALA A 309 -15.23 13.15 6.08
N ILE A 310 -15.63 12.71 4.89
CA ILE A 310 -16.71 13.33 4.10
C ILE A 310 -18.06 13.08 4.79
N LYS A 311 -18.32 11.84 5.23
CA LYS A 311 -19.56 11.46 5.92
C LYS A 311 -19.76 12.26 7.21
N TYR A 312 -18.69 12.40 8.01
CA TYR A 312 -18.67 13.23 9.20
C TYR A 312 -18.89 14.71 8.87
N ALA A 313 -18.16 15.23 7.90
CA ALA A 313 -18.22 16.64 7.54
C ALA A 313 -19.60 17.07 7.00
N GLU A 314 -20.33 16.17 6.35
CA GLU A 314 -21.71 16.37 5.90
C GLU A 314 -22.65 16.63 7.08
N GLN A 315 -22.46 15.92 8.18
CA GLN A 315 -23.30 15.99 9.37
C GLN A 315 -22.86 17.06 10.38
N ARG A 316 -21.56 17.31 10.48
CA ARG A 316 -20.98 18.22 11.47
C ARG A 316 -21.39 19.66 11.20
N ARG A 317 -22.13 20.25 12.14
CA ARG A 317 -22.63 21.63 12.05
C ARG A 317 -21.61 22.62 12.62
N THR A 318 -21.56 23.78 11.98
CA THR A 318 -20.77 24.94 12.37
C THR A 318 -21.51 26.20 11.99
N PHE A 319 -20.95 27.37 12.32
CA PHE A 319 -21.57 28.65 11.99
C PHE A 319 -20.77 29.36 10.89
N ALA A 320 -21.45 30.18 10.10
CA ALA A 320 -20.88 31.21 9.26
C ALA A 320 -21.63 32.52 9.50
N LEU A 321 -21.06 33.65 9.05
CA LEU A 321 -21.69 34.94 9.19
C LEU A 321 -23.14 34.90 8.64
N ARG A 322 -24.12 35.20 9.48
CA ARG A 322 -25.57 35.13 9.22
C ARG A 322 -26.11 33.75 8.84
N ARG A 323 -25.36 32.67 9.12
CA ARG A 323 -25.79 31.29 8.92
C ARG A 323 -25.34 30.44 10.11
N PRO A 324 -26.16 30.26 11.15
CA PRO A 324 -25.78 29.61 12.39
C PRO A 324 -25.69 28.07 12.28
N ASP A 325 -26.28 27.51 11.22
CA ASP A 325 -26.37 26.06 11.02
C ASP A 325 -25.89 25.66 9.61
N LEU A 326 -24.58 25.49 9.46
CA LEU A 326 -23.94 25.15 8.20
C LEU A 326 -23.12 23.87 8.34
N SER A 327 -23.24 22.94 7.38
CA SER A 327 -22.33 21.79 7.30
C SER A 327 -20.88 22.27 7.15
N VAL A 328 -19.95 21.67 7.90
CA VAL A 328 -18.53 22.02 7.80
C VAL A 328 -17.96 21.71 6.41
N LEU A 329 -18.60 20.77 5.67
CA LEU A 329 -18.23 20.45 4.30
C LEU A 329 -18.49 21.59 3.31
N GLU A 330 -19.24 22.62 3.68
CA GLU A 330 -19.45 23.82 2.83
C GLU A 330 -18.22 24.74 2.79
N TYR A 331 -17.30 24.60 3.75
CA TYR A 331 -16.07 25.39 3.77
C TYR A 331 -15.04 24.88 2.76
N ARG A 332 -14.53 25.79 1.94
CA ARG A 332 -13.62 25.49 0.84
C ARG A 332 -12.29 24.89 1.30
N ASN A 333 -11.74 25.38 2.40
CA ASN A 333 -10.52 24.82 3.00
C ASN A 333 -10.73 23.36 3.45
N HIS A 334 -11.90 23.04 4.00
CA HIS A 334 -12.25 21.67 4.39
C HIS A 334 -12.38 20.76 3.15
N GLN A 335 -13.11 21.22 2.13
CA GLN A 335 -13.26 20.51 0.86
C GLN A 335 -11.92 20.21 0.19
N ARG A 336 -11.00 21.19 0.14
CA ARG A 336 -9.68 21.01 -0.47
C ARG A 336 -8.93 19.82 0.13
N ASP A 337 -8.99 19.62 1.44
CA ASP A 337 -8.28 18.54 2.10
C ASP A 337 -8.97 17.18 1.89
N VAL A 338 -10.27 17.08 2.18
CA VAL A 338 -10.97 15.79 2.12
C VAL A 338 -11.22 15.31 0.68
N PHE A 339 -11.46 16.24 -0.26
CA PHE A 339 -11.61 15.86 -1.68
C PHE A 339 -10.26 15.57 -2.33
N SER A 340 -9.14 16.19 -1.87
CA SER A 340 -7.80 15.79 -2.32
C SER A 340 -7.43 14.39 -1.84
N ALA A 341 -7.82 14.01 -0.63
CA ALA A 341 -7.66 12.65 -0.14
C ALA A 341 -8.45 11.64 -1.01
N LEU A 342 -9.69 11.99 -1.38
CA LEU A 342 -10.50 11.18 -2.30
C LEU A 342 -9.87 11.08 -3.69
N ALA A 343 -9.41 12.20 -4.25
CA ALA A 343 -8.75 12.24 -5.57
C ALA A 343 -7.45 11.41 -5.58
N GLN A 344 -6.67 11.46 -4.49
CA GLN A 344 -5.48 10.61 -4.30
C GLN A 344 -5.84 9.13 -4.29
N ALA A 345 -6.94 8.74 -3.62
CA ALA A 345 -7.38 7.34 -3.57
C ALA A 345 -7.74 6.83 -4.99
N TYR A 346 -8.47 7.62 -5.77
CA TYR A 346 -8.81 7.28 -7.15
C TYR A 346 -7.58 7.14 -8.06
N ALA A 347 -6.68 8.12 -8.01
CA ALA A 347 -5.43 8.07 -8.78
C ALA A 347 -4.58 6.86 -8.40
N SER A 348 -4.50 6.54 -7.10
CA SER A 348 -3.79 5.38 -6.59
C SER A 348 -4.40 4.08 -7.12
N ARG A 349 -5.73 3.94 -7.11
CA ARG A 349 -6.41 2.75 -7.64
C ARG A 349 -6.13 2.56 -9.12
N CYS A 350 -6.32 3.61 -9.93
CA CYS A 350 -6.04 3.56 -11.37
C CYS A 350 -4.58 3.18 -11.67
N LEU A 351 -3.63 3.74 -10.91
CA LEU A 351 -2.22 3.42 -11.06
C LEU A 351 -1.92 1.95 -10.72
N ILE A 352 -2.49 1.43 -9.64
CA ILE A 352 -2.31 0.03 -9.22
C ILE A 352 -2.86 -0.91 -10.30
N ASP A 353 -4.07 -0.67 -10.80
CA ASP A 353 -4.69 -1.51 -11.83
C ASP A 353 -3.86 -1.49 -13.12
N PHE A 354 -3.35 -0.32 -13.52
CA PHE A 354 -2.43 -0.21 -14.65
C PHE A 354 -1.18 -1.08 -14.45
N VAL A 355 -0.55 -1.03 -13.27
CA VAL A 355 0.68 -1.78 -13.00
C VAL A 355 0.41 -3.28 -12.87
N VAL A 356 -0.68 -3.69 -12.23
CA VAL A 356 -1.11 -5.10 -12.16
C VAL A 356 -1.36 -5.65 -13.57
N GLY A 357 -2.08 -4.91 -14.42
CA GLY A 357 -2.28 -5.29 -15.81
C GLY A 357 -0.97 -5.43 -16.59
N LYS A 358 0.03 -4.56 -16.33
CA LYS A 358 1.36 -4.69 -16.93
C LYS A 358 2.09 -5.95 -16.45
N HIS A 359 1.98 -6.33 -15.19
CA HIS A 359 2.56 -7.59 -14.70
C HIS A 359 1.94 -8.84 -15.35
N GLN A 360 0.68 -8.76 -15.77
CA GLN A 360 0.00 -9.86 -16.46
C GLN A 360 0.33 -9.94 -17.96
N THR A 361 0.63 -8.81 -18.62
CA THR A 361 0.74 -8.70 -20.07
C THR A 361 2.17 -8.48 -20.60
N THR A 362 3.10 -8.07 -19.73
CA THR A 362 4.49 -7.77 -20.13
C THR A 362 5.35 -9.03 -20.00
N ASP A 363 6.26 -9.25 -20.96
CA ASP A 363 7.23 -10.36 -20.87
C ASP A 363 7.99 -10.29 -19.54
N PRO A 364 8.02 -11.38 -18.76
CA PRO A 364 8.77 -11.44 -17.50
C PRO A 364 10.25 -11.09 -17.64
N ARG A 365 10.82 -11.13 -18.88
CA ARG A 365 12.18 -10.70 -19.16
C ARG A 365 12.37 -9.19 -19.02
N GLU A 366 11.30 -8.40 -19.15
CA GLU A 366 11.32 -6.95 -18.96
C GLU A 366 11.31 -6.55 -17.46
N ARG A 367 12.07 -7.26 -16.66
CA ARG A 367 12.13 -7.13 -15.18
C ARG A 367 12.45 -5.71 -14.70
N ASP A 368 13.33 -5.02 -15.41
CA ASP A 368 13.72 -3.66 -15.02
C ASP A 368 12.58 -2.66 -15.20
N TYR A 369 11.74 -2.87 -16.23
CA TYR A 369 10.51 -2.11 -16.43
C TYR A 369 9.49 -2.40 -15.32
N LEU A 370 9.19 -3.67 -15.08
CA LEU A 370 8.23 -4.08 -14.04
C LEU A 370 8.66 -3.64 -12.64
N PHE A 371 9.96 -3.77 -12.32
CA PHE A 371 10.51 -3.25 -11.06
C PHE A 371 10.29 -1.74 -10.94
N ARG A 372 10.64 -0.98 -11.97
CA ARG A 372 10.55 0.49 -11.97
C ARG A 372 9.13 0.97 -11.71
N ILE A 373 8.15 0.43 -12.46
CA ILE A 373 6.75 0.85 -12.28
C ILE A 373 6.19 0.42 -10.93
N SER A 374 6.51 -0.78 -10.43
CA SER A 374 6.06 -1.26 -9.11
C SER A 374 6.67 -0.46 -7.96
N ALA A 375 7.96 -0.13 -8.05
CA ALA A 375 8.66 0.66 -7.04
C ALA A 375 8.13 2.10 -6.98
N ALA A 376 7.97 2.75 -8.14
CA ALA A 376 7.39 4.08 -8.24
C ALA A 376 5.94 4.12 -7.73
N THR A 377 5.13 3.12 -8.08
CA THR A 377 3.73 2.99 -7.61
C THR A 377 3.68 2.86 -6.09
N LYS A 378 4.46 1.95 -5.51
CA LYS A 378 4.47 1.75 -4.05
C LYS A 378 4.84 3.04 -3.33
N ALA A 379 5.88 3.72 -3.75
CA ALA A 379 6.32 4.97 -3.12
C ALA A 379 5.24 6.07 -3.24
N HIS A 380 4.71 6.30 -4.44
CA HIS A 380 3.69 7.33 -4.67
C HIS A 380 2.41 7.08 -3.86
N VAL A 381 1.90 5.85 -3.91
CA VAL A 381 0.65 5.47 -3.25
C VAL A 381 0.78 5.55 -1.73
N THR A 382 1.88 5.05 -1.15
CA THR A 382 2.05 5.07 0.31
C THR A 382 2.33 6.47 0.85
N TYR A 383 3.10 7.32 0.16
CA TYR A 383 3.23 8.75 0.52
C TYR A 383 1.90 9.49 0.40
N GLY A 384 1.11 9.20 -0.64
CA GLY A 384 -0.24 9.74 -0.81
C GLY A 384 -1.18 9.31 0.32
N ALA A 385 -1.14 8.05 0.71
CA ALA A 385 -1.95 7.49 1.80
C ALA A 385 -1.61 8.11 3.16
N GLU A 386 -0.32 8.29 3.48
CA GLU A 386 0.12 8.95 4.71
C GLU A 386 -0.42 10.39 4.79
N ARG A 387 -0.21 11.17 3.73
CA ARG A 387 -0.70 12.55 3.65
C ARG A 387 -2.22 12.62 3.80
N ALA A 388 -2.96 11.78 3.08
CA ALA A 388 -4.42 11.76 3.08
C ALA A 388 -4.99 11.32 4.43
N ALA A 389 -4.47 10.25 5.04
CA ALA A 389 -4.91 9.76 6.35
C ALA A 389 -4.71 10.83 7.44
N ARG A 390 -3.56 11.51 7.45
CA ARG A 390 -3.27 12.62 8.37
C ARG A 390 -4.25 13.77 8.16
N GLN A 391 -4.49 14.19 6.92
CA GLN A 391 -5.44 15.27 6.61
C GLN A 391 -6.86 14.92 7.05
N CYS A 392 -7.35 13.71 6.73
CA CYS A 392 -8.68 13.26 7.13
C CYS A 392 -8.83 13.22 8.65
N ARG A 393 -7.80 12.73 9.39
CA ARG A 393 -7.79 12.75 10.84
C ARG A 393 -7.89 14.18 11.40
N GLU A 394 -7.11 15.12 10.86
CA GLU A 394 -7.14 16.53 11.27
C GLU A 394 -8.51 17.16 11.02
N ARG A 395 -9.13 16.87 9.86
CA ARG A 395 -10.44 17.43 9.48
C ARG A 395 -11.61 16.87 10.31
N CYS A 396 -11.45 15.73 10.97
CA CYS A 396 -12.44 15.19 11.91
C CYS A 396 -12.22 15.65 13.37
N GLY A 397 -11.19 16.45 13.64
CA GLY A 397 -10.94 17.07 14.95
C GLY A 397 -10.67 16.05 16.06
N ALA A 398 -11.14 16.36 17.31
CA ALA A 398 -10.90 15.53 18.48
C ALA A 398 -11.55 14.14 18.39
N ALA A 399 -12.70 14.02 17.73
CA ALA A 399 -13.39 12.74 17.54
C ALA A 399 -12.50 11.71 16.82
N ALA A 400 -11.61 12.14 15.93
CA ALA A 400 -10.69 11.26 15.24
C ALA A 400 -9.56 10.69 16.10
N LEU A 401 -9.41 11.13 17.34
CA LEU A 401 -8.43 10.58 18.28
C LEU A 401 -8.88 9.24 18.86
N PHE A 402 -10.19 9.01 18.92
CA PHE A 402 -10.75 7.76 19.43
C PHE A 402 -10.55 6.62 18.43
N GLU A 403 -10.04 5.48 18.92
CA GLU A 403 -9.68 4.32 18.09
C GLU A 403 -10.87 3.76 17.30
N GLU A 404 -12.07 3.82 17.84
CA GLU A 404 -13.31 3.39 17.19
C GLU A 404 -13.57 4.10 15.87
N ASN A 405 -13.11 5.37 15.71
CA ASN A 405 -13.23 6.12 14.48
C ASN A 405 -12.13 5.79 13.44
N ARG A 406 -11.22 4.88 13.74
CA ARG A 406 -10.22 4.30 12.82
C ARG A 406 -9.14 5.26 12.33
N LEU A 407 -9.38 6.56 12.27
CA LEU A 407 -8.52 7.54 11.57
C LEU A 407 -7.11 7.65 12.19
N SER A 408 -6.98 7.57 13.53
CA SER A 408 -5.67 7.54 14.19
C SER A 408 -4.90 6.26 13.86
N ALA A 409 -5.57 5.11 13.88
CA ALA A 409 -4.99 3.82 13.49
C ALA A 409 -4.60 3.81 11.99
N PHE A 410 -5.41 4.41 11.11
CA PHE A 410 -5.10 4.54 9.69
C PHE A 410 -3.86 5.41 9.45
N THR A 411 -3.70 6.50 10.21
CA THR A 411 -2.50 7.34 10.12
C THR A 411 -1.24 6.57 10.50
N ALA A 412 -1.26 5.87 11.64
CA ALA A 412 -0.13 5.06 12.08
C ALA A 412 0.22 3.93 11.09
N ARG A 413 -0.81 3.29 10.52
CA ARG A 413 -0.63 2.25 9.49
C ARG A 413 -0.05 2.80 8.20
N ALA A 414 -0.54 3.95 7.70
CA ALA A 414 -0.03 4.57 6.51
C ALA A 414 1.46 4.94 6.65
N GLN A 415 1.88 5.42 7.84
CA GLN A 415 3.30 5.67 8.15
C GLN A 415 4.14 4.39 8.11
N ALA A 416 3.65 3.28 8.67
CA ALA A 416 4.37 2.00 8.63
C ALA A 416 4.54 1.49 7.18
N MET A 417 3.60 1.78 6.29
CA MET A 417 3.68 1.38 4.88
C MET A 417 4.82 2.08 4.11
N LEU A 418 5.36 3.21 4.59
CA LEU A 418 6.45 3.93 3.91
C LEU A 418 7.73 3.09 3.82
N THR A 419 8.00 2.29 4.83
CA THR A 419 9.22 1.47 4.96
C THR A 419 8.98 -0.01 4.64
N ALA A 420 7.75 -0.50 4.72
CA ALA A 420 7.40 -1.90 4.44
C ALA A 420 7.62 -2.27 2.97
N ALA A 421 7.96 -3.52 2.69
CA ALA A 421 8.23 -4.07 1.35
C ALA A 421 9.31 -3.30 0.56
N GLY A 422 10.24 -2.65 1.27
CA GLY A 422 11.30 -1.76 0.78
C GLY A 422 11.01 -0.30 1.06
N ASP A 423 11.96 0.36 1.70
CA ASP A 423 11.89 1.79 2.01
C ASP A 423 11.67 2.62 0.74
N ASN A 424 10.77 3.61 0.81
CA ASN A 424 10.40 4.42 -0.35
C ASN A 424 11.57 5.15 -0.99
N GLN A 425 12.47 5.73 -0.20
CA GLN A 425 13.63 6.46 -0.72
C GLN A 425 14.58 5.49 -1.45
N VAL A 426 14.84 4.32 -0.85
CA VAL A 426 15.69 3.28 -1.47
C VAL A 426 15.08 2.80 -2.80
N LEU A 427 13.77 2.60 -2.86
CA LEU A 427 13.07 2.21 -4.08
C LEU A 427 13.15 3.29 -5.17
N LEU A 428 12.96 4.56 -4.80
CA LEU A 428 13.06 5.68 -5.73
C LEU A 428 14.50 5.88 -6.24
N LEU A 429 15.52 5.75 -5.38
CA LEU A 429 16.92 5.85 -5.79
C LEU A 429 17.33 4.70 -6.74
N GLU A 430 16.91 3.47 -6.48
CA GLU A 430 17.15 2.36 -7.42
C GLU A 430 16.38 2.58 -8.74
N THR A 431 15.19 3.16 -8.68
CA THR A 431 14.44 3.58 -9.86
C THR A 431 15.20 4.63 -10.65
N ALA A 432 15.75 5.68 -10.02
CA ALA A 432 16.59 6.69 -10.66
C ALA A 432 17.78 6.06 -11.37
N ARG A 433 18.48 5.15 -10.68
CA ARG A 433 19.62 4.42 -11.26
C ARG A 433 19.23 3.65 -12.52
N LYS A 434 18.08 2.95 -12.53
CA LYS A 434 17.59 2.24 -13.72
C LYS A 434 17.20 3.19 -14.86
N MET A 435 16.58 4.32 -14.55
CA MET A 435 16.19 5.34 -15.53
C MET A 435 17.43 6.00 -16.18
N LEU A 436 18.47 6.30 -15.40
CA LEU A 436 19.76 6.81 -15.91
C LEU A 436 20.43 5.81 -16.86
N LEU A 437 20.44 4.53 -16.49
CA LEU A 437 21.00 3.44 -17.31
C LEU A 437 20.08 3.01 -18.46
N ARG A 438 18.92 3.64 -18.64
CA ARG A 438 17.88 3.30 -19.62
C ARG A 438 17.39 1.84 -19.50
N ARG A 439 17.47 1.25 -18.34
CA ARG A 439 16.99 -0.11 -18.06
C ARG A 439 15.49 -0.08 -17.81
N GLY A 440 14.71 -0.61 -18.76
CA GLY A 440 13.25 -0.58 -18.72
C GLY A 440 12.65 0.84 -18.71
N TYR A 441 13.38 1.84 -19.23
CA TYR A 441 12.92 3.22 -19.32
C TYR A 441 13.25 3.84 -20.69
N VAL A 442 12.23 4.42 -21.31
CA VAL A 442 12.36 5.20 -22.54
C VAL A 442 12.22 6.68 -22.17
N ARG A 443 13.21 7.49 -22.62
CA ARG A 443 13.19 8.94 -22.40
C ARG A 443 11.96 9.56 -23.03
N LEU A 444 11.26 10.41 -22.28
CA LEU A 444 10.12 11.14 -22.80
C LEU A 444 10.56 12.13 -23.87
N PRO A 445 9.79 12.28 -24.95
CA PRO A 445 9.98 13.37 -25.89
C PRO A 445 9.66 14.71 -25.20
N ALA A 446 10.20 15.80 -25.72
CA ALA A 446 9.80 17.13 -25.26
C ALA A 446 8.29 17.31 -25.46
N ALA A 447 7.59 17.66 -24.40
CA ALA A 447 6.20 18.07 -24.48
C ALA A 447 6.16 19.60 -24.40
N HIS A 448 5.35 20.19 -25.26
CA HIS A 448 5.12 21.64 -25.27
C HIS A 448 3.68 21.89 -24.78
N PRO A 449 3.43 21.86 -23.45
CA PRO A 449 2.09 22.09 -22.94
C PRO A 449 1.62 23.47 -23.40
N SER A 450 0.51 23.50 -24.13
CA SER A 450 -0.01 24.75 -24.71
C SER A 450 -0.31 25.77 -23.62
N LEU A 451 0.39 26.90 -23.63
CA LEU A 451 0.13 28.01 -22.72
C LEU A 451 -1.23 28.70 -23.01
N ALA A 452 -1.81 28.48 -24.20
CA ALA A 452 -3.13 28.98 -24.55
C ALA A 452 -4.26 28.18 -23.88
N ALA A 453 -4.03 26.92 -23.50
CA ALA A 453 -4.99 26.12 -22.77
C ALA A 453 -5.02 26.52 -21.28
N ALA A 454 -6.21 26.58 -20.68
CA ALA A 454 -6.35 26.85 -19.24
C ALA A 454 -5.61 25.81 -18.39
N LEU A 455 -5.06 26.23 -17.22
CA LEU A 455 -4.32 25.34 -16.33
C LEU A 455 -5.15 24.12 -15.86
N GLY A 456 -6.47 24.23 -15.80
CA GLY A 456 -7.37 23.11 -15.49
C GLY A 456 -7.60 22.11 -16.62
N ASN A 457 -7.01 22.30 -17.80
CA ASN A 457 -7.16 21.38 -18.93
C ASN A 457 -6.37 20.06 -18.67
N PRO A 458 -7.01 18.88 -18.76
CA PRO A 458 -6.37 17.61 -18.45
C PRO A 458 -5.10 17.31 -19.28
N ALA A 459 -5.12 17.56 -20.58
CA ALA A 459 -3.97 17.32 -21.45
C ALA A 459 -2.78 18.23 -21.08
N ARG A 460 -3.06 19.49 -20.71
CA ARG A 460 -2.04 20.42 -20.24
C ARG A 460 -1.44 19.98 -18.90
N LEU A 461 -2.27 19.55 -17.94
CA LEU A 461 -1.81 19.03 -16.66
C LEU A 461 -0.85 17.85 -16.83
N ILE A 462 -1.19 16.88 -17.69
CA ILE A 462 -0.32 15.76 -18.03
C ILE A 462 0.96 16.25 -18.69
N GLY A 463 0.87 17.19 -19.64
CA GLY A 463 2.04 17.79 -20.30
C GLY A 463 3.02 18.43 -19.33
N LEU A 464 2.51 19.15 -18.32
CA LEU A 464 3.32 19.75 -17.25
C LEU A 464 4.04 18.68 -16.41
N LEU A 465 3.36 17.62 -16.02
CA LEU A 465 3.97 16.51 -15.28
C LEU A 465 5.04 15.79 -16.11
N ARG A 466 4.83 15.60 -17.42
CA ARG A 466 5.82 15.04 -18.36
C ARG A 466 7.06 15.91 -18.45
N GLU A 467 6.89 17.22 -18.62
CA GLU A 467 8.01 18.15 -18.72
C GLU A 467 8.83 18.20 -17.44
N ARG A 468 8.19 18.16 -16.27
CA ARG A 468 8.90 18.12 -15.00
C ARG A 468 9.77 16.85 -14.89
N GLU A 469 9.21 15.67 -15.15
CA GLU A 469 10.01 14.43 -15.16
C GLU A 469 11.19 14.52 -16.14
N ARG A 470 10.92 14.94 -17.37
CA ARG A 470 11.94 15.03 -18.42
C ARG A 470 13.09 15.94 -18.03
N ARG A 471 12.79 17.17 -17.57
CA ARG A 471 13.81 18.19 -17.23
C ARG A 471 14.64 17.77 -16.02
N LEU A 472 14.01 17.30 -14.93
CA LEU A 472 14.73 16.82 -13.75
C LEU A 472 15.63 15.60 -14.08
N LEU A 473 15.17 14.69 -14.93
CA LEU A 473 16.00 13.55 -15.33
C LEU A 473 17.14 13.95 -16.27
N ASP A 474 16.94 14.94 -17.14
CA ASP A 474 18.00 15.47 -18.00
C ASP A 474 19.05 16.23 -17.18
N GLU A 475 18.64 17.03 -16.19
CA GLU A 475 19.52 17.69 -15.22
C GLU A 475 20.33 16.65 -14.43
N LEU A 476 19.67 15.64 -13.86
CA LEU A 476 20.36 14.55 -13.15
C LEU A 476 21.38 13.83 -14.04
N ARG A 477 21.04 13.56 -15.31
CA ARG A 477 21.98 12.96 -16.27
C ARG A 477 23.19 13.84 -16.51
N GLY A 478 23.00 15.14 -16.68
CA GLY A 478 24.08 16.12 -16.81
C GLY A 478 25.00 16.12 -15.60
N ALA A 479 24.42 16.17 -14.41
CA ALA A 479 25.16 16.19 -13.15
C ALA A 479 26.02 14.92 -12.92
N VAL A 480 25.52 13.73 -13.31
CA VAL A 480 26.26 12.47 -13.12
C VAL A 480 27.05 12.01 -14.35
N ALA A 481 27.01 12.72 -15.48
CA ALA A 481 27.67 12.32 -16.74
C ALA A 481 29.20 12.28 -16.62
N HIS A 482 29.77 13.07 -15.72
CA HIS A 482 31.22 13.18 -15.53
C HIS A 482 31.80 12.08 -14.63
N CYS A 483 30.99 11.10 -14.19
CA CYS A 483 31.41 9.98 -13.33
C CYS A 483 32.31 8.93 -14.01
N ARG A 484 33.32 9.31 -14.80
CA ARG A 484 34.38 8.41 -15.28
C ARG A 484 35.57 8.29 -14.33
N ILE A 485 35.41 8.73 -13.10
CA ILE A 485 36.43 8.97 -12.07
C ILE A 485 36.43 7.81 -11.04
N ALA A 486 37.40 7.75 -10.14
CA ALA A 486 37.58 6.71 -9.12
C ALA A 486 36.33 6.44 -8.26
N ASP A 487 36.18 5.23 -7.71
CA ASP A 487 34.92 4.79 -7.06
C ASP A 487 34.47 5.66 -5.88
N HIS A 488 35.39 6.29 -5.12
CA HIS A 488 35.03 7.20 -4.04
C HIS A 488 34.44 8.54 -4.54
N GLU A 489 34.91 9.03 -5.68
CA GLU A 489 34.38 10.24 -6.32
C GLU A 489 33.00 9.99 -6.92
N ARG A 490 32.73 8.77 -7.43
CA ARG A 490 31.40 8.35 -7.87
C ARG A 490 30.36 8.42 -6.75
N PHE A 491 30.73 7.99 -5.55
CA PHE A 491 29.83 8.09 -4.41
C PHE A 491 29.55 9.56 -4.06
N THR A 492 30.60 10.41 -4.02
CA THR A 492 30.45 11.83 -3.71
C THR A 492 29.50 12.52 -4.69
N ILE A 493 29.73 12.37 -6.01
CA ILE A 493 28.87 12.94 -7.04
C ILE A 493 27.43 12.42 -6.94
N TRP A 494 27.25 11.11 -6.71
CA TRP A 494 25.92 10.56 -6.49
C TRP A 494 25.26 11.14 -5.25
N ASN A 495 25.96 11.23 -4.15
CA ASN A 495 25.46 11.73 -2.87
C ASN A 495 25.06 13.23 -2.93
N GLU A 496 25.80 14.04 -3.67
CA GLU A 496 25.46 15.44 -3.92
C GLU A 496 24.18 15.59 -4.76
N ASN A 497 23.84 14.60 -5.59
CA ASN A 497 22.68 14.62 -6.47
C ASN A 497 21.53 13.70 -6.02
N VAL A 498 21.59 13.13 -4.82
CA VAL A 498 20.59 12.16 -4.32
C VAL A 498 19.19 12.77 -4.21
N ASN A 499 19.08 14.04 -3.81
CA ASN A 499 17.79 14.73 -3.72
C ASN A 499 17.19 14.99 -5.10
N LEU A 500 18.01 15.40 -6.08
CA LEU A 500 17.57 15.55 -7.47
C LEU A 500 17.10 14.21 -8.05
N ALA A 501 17.75 13.09 -7.70
CA ALA A 501 17.32 11.75 -8.10
C ALA A 501 15.97 11.39 -7.50
N LEU A 502 15.71 11.72 -6.23
CA LEU A 502 14.41 11.52 -5.56
C LEU A 502 13.32 12.38 -6.20
N GLU A 503 13.62 13.64 -6.52
CA GLU A 503 12.67 14.54 -7.19
C GLU A 503 12.32 14.06 -8.60
N ALA A 504 13.29 13.64 -9.40
CA ALA A 504 13.07 13.11 -10.75
C ALA A 504 12.19 11.85 -10.73
N THR A 505 12.44 10.94 -9.78
CA THR A 505 11.63 9.72 -9.66
C THR A 505 10.28 9.94 -9.03
N SER A 506 10.14 10.92 -8.14
CA SER A 506 8.81 11.36 -7.66
C SER A 506 7.99 11.97 -8.80
N ALA A 507 8.61 12.80 -9.65
CA ALA A 507 7.96 13.33 -10.85
C ALA A 507 7.50 12.22 -11.80
N HIS A 508 8.35 11.18 -11.99
CA HIS A 508 8.01 9.99 -12.74
C HIS A 508 6.77 9.27 -12.18
N ALA A 509 6.72 9.07 -10.87
CA ALA A 509 5.60 8.40 -10.21
C ALA A 509 4.30 9.20 -10.31
N SER A 510 4.35 10.52 -10.09
CA SER A 510 3.20 11.44 -10.24
C SER A 510 2.66 11.43 -11.67
N ARG A 511 3.53 11.47 -12.68
CA ARG A 511 3.13 11.37 -14.09
C ARG A 511 2.46 10.04 -14.40
N LEU A 512 3.04 8.91 -13.96
CA LEU A 512 2.43 7.58 -14.15
C LEU A 512 1.02 7.52 -13.55
N ALA A 513 0.83 8.07 -12.35
CA ALA A 513 -0.47 8.11 -11.69
C ALA A 513 -1.49 8.95 -12.47
N ALA A 514 -1.08 10.14 -12.96
CA ALA A 514 -1.93 11.00 -13.75
C ALA A 514 -2.31 10.37 -15.09
N GLU A 515 -1.36 9.74 -15.78
CA GLU A 515 -1.62 9.07 -17.06
C GLU A 515 -2.52 7.83 -16.90
N ALA A 516 -2.30 7.02 -15.86
CA ALA A 516 -3.16 5.88 -15.55
C ALA A 516 -4.59 6.32 -15.22
N PHE A 517 -4.75 7.40 -14.45
CA PHE A 517 -6.06 7.95 -14.12
C PHE A 517 -6.76 8.53 -15.37
N ALA A 518 -6.06 9.31 -16.18
CA ALA A 518 -6.61 9.88 -17.41
C ALA A 518 -7.02 8.79 -18.41
N SER A 519 -6.21 7.73 -18.55
CA SER A 519 -6.54 6.59 -19.40
C SER A 519 -7.84 5.91 -18.97
N ARG A 520 -8.03 5.74 -17.66
CA ARG A 520 -9.25 5.16 -17.09
C ARG A 520 -10.47 6.08 -17.31
N LEU A 521 -10.30 7.39 -17.21
CA LEU A 521 -11.37 8.37 -17.44
C LEU A 521 -11.84 8.43 -18.89
N ALA A 522 -11.04 7.99 -19.84
CA ALA A 522 -11.44 7.92 -21.24
C ALA A 522 -12.63 6.97 -21.50
N GLU A 523 -12.92 6.08 -20.55
CA GLU A 523 -14.08 5.17 -20.58
C GLU A 523 -15.38 5.86 -20.13
N LEU A 524 -15.31 7.06 -19.55
CA LEU A 524 -16.42 7.81 -19.00
C LEU A 524 -16.76 9.04 -19.83
N ASP A 525 -18.01 9.50 -19.72
CA ASP A 525 -18.43 10.78 -20.30
C ASP A 525 -17.59 11.94 -19.76
N SER A 526 -17.32 12.93 -20.63
CA SER A 526 -16.52 14.10 -20.28
C SER A 526 -17.12 14.96 -19.15
N LYS A 527 -18.42 14.83 -18.89
CA LYS A 527 -19.13 15.49 -17.79
C LYS A 527 -19.16 14.66 -16.51
N HIS A 528 -18.67 13.43 -16.53
CA HIS A 528 -18.68 12.57 -15.34
C HIS A 528 -17.85 13.22 -14.21
N PRO A 529 -18.34 13.27 -12.96
CA PRO A 529 -17.66 13.95 -11.84
C PRO A 529 -16.25 13.46 -11.53
N ALA A 530 -15.90 12.22 -11.87
CA ALA A 530 -14.53 11.71 -11.74
C ALA A 530 -13.50 12.56 -12.54
N GLN A 531 -13.94 13.30 -13.58
CA GLN A 531 -13.11 14.30 -14.28
C GLN A 531 -12.64 15.42 -13.33
N GLY A 532 -13.52 15.82 -12.39
CA GLY A 532 -13.18 16.78 -11.34
C GLY A 532 -12.15 16.25 -10.34
N LEU A 533 -12.23 14.95 -9.99
CA LEU A 533 -11.21 14.29 -9.16
C LEU A 533 -9.84 14.27 -9.84
N PHE A 534 -9.79 13.98 -11.13
CA PHE A 534 -8.53 14.02 -11.88
C PHE A 534 -7.92 15.43 -11.88
N ARG A 535 -8.73 16.47 -12.19
CA ARG A 535 -8.25 17.86 -12.15
C ARG A 535 -7.72 18.23 -10.78
N LEU A 536 -8.44 17.86 -9.72
CA LEU A 536 -8.02 18.12 -8.34
C LEU A 536 -6.71 17.40 -8.01
N PHE A 537 -6.60 16.13 -8.36
CA PHE A 537 -5.37 15.33 -8.17
C PHE A 537 -4.18 15.97 -8.89
N ALA A 538 -4.29 16.23 -10.18
CA ALA A 538 -3.20 16.76 -10.97
C ALA A 538 -2.76 18.17 -10.52
N LEU A 539 -3.72 19.05 -10.17
CA LEU A 539 -3.42 20.37 -9.61
C LEU A 539 -2.70 20.27 -8.25
N GLN A 540 -3.06 19.30 -7.40
CA GLN A 540 -2.36 19.07 -6.13
C GLN A 540 -0.94 18.52 -6.34
N GLU A 541 -0.72 17.68 -7.36
CA GLU A 541 0.62 17.22 -7.71
C GLU A 541 1.53 18.34 -8.24
N LEU A 542 0.96 19.36 -8.92
CA LEU A 542 1.72 20.54 -9.36
C LEU A 542 2.04 21.50 -8.21
N ARG A 543 1.18 21.57 -7.19
CA ARG A 543 1.21 22.61 -6.16
C ARG A 543 2.56 22.83 -5.47
N PRO A 544 3.29 21.78 -5.02
CA PRO A 544 4.59 21.96 -4.37
C PRO A 544 5.68 22.53 -5.30
N TYR A 545 5.47 22.45 -6.61
CA TYR A 545 6.46 22.72 -7.65
C TYR A 545 6.09 23.89 -8.56
N LEU A 546 5.14 24.72 -8.15
CA LEU A 546 4.71 25.88 -8.96
C LEU A 546 5.85 26.85 -9.26
N GLY A 547 6.83 26.98 -8.34
CA GLY A 547 8.06 27.73 -8.55
C GLY A 547 8.91 27.19 -9.70
N PHE A 548 9.07 25.86 -9.76
CA PHE A 548 9.76 25.18 -10.86
C PHE A 548 9.06 25.47 -12.19
N TYR A 549 7.75 25.26 -12.28
CA TYR A 549 7.00 25.50 -13.53
C TYR A 549 7.07 26.94 -14.01
N LEU A 550 7.08 27.90 -13.07
CA LEU A 550 7.24 29.32 -13.40
C LEU A 550 8.66 29.65 -13.89
N ALA A 551 9.69 29.14 -13.18
CA ALA A 551 11.09 29.36 -13.56
C ALA A 551 11.42 28.78 -14.94
N GLU A 552 10.82 27.64 -15.25
CA GLU A 552 10.97 26.94 -16.53
C GLU A 552 10.07 27.51 -17.67
N GLY A 553 9.30 28.56 -17.40
CA GLY A 553 8.40 29.19 -18.37
C GLY A 553 7.22 28.30 -18.82
N LEU A 554 6.87 27.29 -18.03
CA LEU A 554 5.80 26.33 -18.33
C LEU A 554 4.42 26.81 -17.86
N ILE A 555 4.40 27.77 -16.94
CA ILE A 555 3.19 28.50 -16.49
C ILE A 555 3.48 29.99 -16.41
N HIS A 556 2.41 30.81 -16.50
CA HIS A 556 2.52 32.26 -16.35
C HIS A 556 2.28 32.69 -14.89
N ARG A 557 2.77 33.87 -14.51
CA ARG A 557 2.53 34.46 -13.18
C ARG A 557 1.03 34.58 -12.84
N ALA A 558 0.19 34.83 -13.83
CA ALA A 558 -1.26 34.89 -13.64
C ALA A 558 -1.82 33.52 -13.22
N GLU A 559 -1.33 32.43 -13.80
CA GLU A 559 -1.76 31.07 -13.48
C GLU A 559 -1.26 30.61 -12.11
N LEU A 560 -0.03 31.02 -11.73
CA LEU A 560 0.47 30.81 -10.37
C LEU A 560 -0.49 31.42 -9.34
N LYS A 561 -0.93 32.68 -9.56
CA LYS A 561 -1.90 33.36 -8.69
C LYS A 561 -3.28 32.69 -8.73
N ALA A 562 -3.72 32.21 -9.89
CA ALA A 562 -5.03 31.61 -10.09
C ALA A 562 -5.09 30.12 -9.67
N HIS A 563 -3.96 29.47 -9.36
CA HIS A 563 -3.92 28.04 -9.03
C HIS A 563 -4.92 27.66 -7.93
N GLY A 564 -5.02 28.47 -6.86
CA GLY A 564 -6.00 28.28 -5.79
C GLY A 564 -7.45 28.31 -6.28
N SER A 565 -7.76 29.17 -7.26
CA SER A 565 -9.10 29.27 -7.84
C SER A 565 -9.46 28.04 -8.69
N TYR A 566 -8.49 27.43 -9.37
CA TYR A 566 -8.70 26.17 -10.09
C TYR A 566 -9.00 25.01 -9.13
N LEU A 567 -8.30 24.94 -7.98
CA LEU A 567 -8.62 23.96 -6.93
C LEU A 567 -10.03 24.16 -6.38
N ASP A 568 -10.42 25.42 -6.12
CA ASP A 568 -11.75 25.75 -5.62
C ASP A 568 -12.85 25.43 -6.63
N ALA A 569 -12.59 25.63 -7.92
CA ALA A 569 -13.52 25.25 -8.98
C ALA A 569 -13.75 23.75 -9.00
N ALA A 570 -12.68 22.95 -8.97
CA ALA A 570 -12.78 21.49 -8.90
C ALA A 570 -13.55 21.03 -7.64
N CYS A 571 -13.32 21.67 -6.49
CA CYS A 571 -14.06 21.35 -5.26
C CYS A 571 -15.56 21.70 -5.38
N ARG A 572 -15.92 22.83 -6.05
CA ARG A 572 -17.34 23.17 -6.29
C ARG A 572 -18.05 22.13 -7.15
N GLU A 573 -17.38 21.68 -8.20
CA GLU A 573 -17.93 20.65 -9.10
C GLU A 573 -18.12 19.30 -8.39
N LEU A 574 -17.19 18.94 -7.50
CA LEU A 574 -17.22 17.67 -6.77
C LEU A 574 -18.22 17.67 -5.61
N ARG A 575 -18.52 18.83 -5.01
CA ARG A 575 -19.34 18.91 -3.79
C ARG A 575 -20.67 18.13 -3.85
N PRO A 576 -21.46 18.20 -4.93
CA PRO A 576 -22.75 17.48 -5.02
C PRO A 576 -22.61 15.96 -5.05
N PHE A 577 -21.44 15.44 -5.42
CA PHE A 577 -21.20 14.02 -5.68
C PHE A 577 -20.19 13.38 -4.71
N ALA A 578 -19.73 14.15 -3.72
CA ALA A 578 -18.61 13.77 -2.88
C ALA A 578 -18.86 12.49 -2.09
N LEU A 579 -20.09 12.30 -1.59
CA LEU A 579 -20.45 11.12 -0.81
C LEU A 579 -20.57 9.88 -1.70
N GLU A 580 -21.19 9.98 -2.86
CA GLU A 580 -21.33 8.91 -3.84
C GLU A 580 -19.96 8.44 -4.34
N LEU A 581 -19.08 9.37 -4.69
CA LEU A 581 -17.71 9.08 -5.09
C LEU A 581 -16.91 8.42 -3.96
N ALA A 582 -17.06 8.86 -2.72
CA ALA A 582 -16.39 8.25 -1.58
C ALA A 582 -16.93 6.84 -1.28
N SER A 583 -18.26 6.65 -1.41
CA SER A 583 -18.92 5.35 -1.20
C SER A 583 -18.51 4.30 -2.25
N ALA A 584 -18.06 4.73 -3.43
CA ALA A 584 -17.62 3.84 -4.51
C ALA A 584 -16.36 3.03 -4.16
N PHE A 585 -15.58 3.43 -3.14
CA PHE A 585 -14.50 2.61 -2.59
C PHE A 585 -15.01 1.34 -1.91
N ASP A 586 -16.32 1.26 -1.67
CA ASP A 586 -17.01 0.04 -1.25
C ASP A 586 -16.45 -0.55 0.06
N VAL A 587 -16.20 0.35 1.01
CA VAL A 587 -15.81 0.04 2.38
C VAL A 587 -16.95 0.44 3.31
N PRO A 588 -17.95 -0.44 3.53
CA PRO A 588 -19.16 -0.09 4.26
C PRO A 588 -18.89 0.12 5.75
N ASN A 589 -19.74 0.91 6.42
CA ASN A 589 -19.59 1.15 7.86
C ASN A 589 -19.81 -0.10 8.70
N SER A 590 -20.54 -1.11 8.22
CA SER A 590 -20.64 -2.42 8.88
C SER A 590 -19.26 -3.09 9.07
N MET A 591 -18.33 -2.87 8.15
CA MET A 591 -16.96 -3.34 8.21
C MET A 591 -16.05 -2.37 8.98
N LEU A 592 -16.18 -1.06 8.75
CA LEU A 592 -15.39 -0.02 9.44
C LEU A 592 -15.74 0.09 10.93
N ARG A 593 -17.02 0.02 11.25
CA ARG A 593 -17.58 0.24 12.58
C ARG A 593 -17.13 1.56 13.19
N ALA A 594 -17.04 2.59 12.36
CA ALA A 594 -16.63 3.93 12.78
C ALA A 594 -17.86 4.80 13.05
N PRO A 595 -18.08 5.27 14.29
CA PRO A 595 -19.19 6.17 14.63
C PRO A 595 -19.32 7.36 13.67
N LEU A 596 -18.21 7.99 13.29
CA LEU A 596 -18.20 9.14 12.36
C LEU A 596 -18.68 8.82 10.94
N ALA A 597 -18.69 7.53 10.55
CA ALA A 597 -19.21 7.06 9.27
C ALA A 597 -20.67 6.58 9.34
N SER A 598 -21.33 6.67 10.49
CA SER A 598 -22.76 6.36 10.63
C SER A 598 -23.65 7.44 9.99
N ASP A 599 -24.93 7.14 9.82
CA ASP A 599 -25.90 8.09 9.28
C ASP A 599 -26.22 9.23 10.25
N ASP A 600 -26.11 8.98 11.56
CA ASP A 600 -26.19 9.96 12.64
C ASP A 600 -25.15 9.62 13.70
N TYR A 601 -23.98 10.28 13.64
CA TYR A 601 -22.88 10.00 14.57
C TYR A 601 -23.22 10.46 16.00
N VAL A 602 -24.08 11.47 16.15
CA VAL A 602 -24.50 11.97 17.48
C VAL A 602 -25.39 10.93 18.16
N ALA A 603 -26.39 10.43 17.44
CA ALA A 603 -27.26 9.36 17.95
C ALA A 603 -26.46 8.07 18.24
N HIS A 604 -25.44 7.77 17.45
CA HIS A 604 -24.56 6.62 17.67
C HIS A 604 -23.82 6.74 19.01
N TYR A 605 -23.19 7.89 19.29
CA TYR A 605 -22.50 8.13 20.56
C TYR A 605 -23.45 8.16 21.76
N ASP A 606 -24.61 8.81 21.62
CA ASP A 606 -25.61 8.84 22.69
C ASP A 606 -26.08 7.41 23.06
N HIS A 607 -26.27 6.55 22.06
CA HIS A 607 -26.66 5.16 22.30
C HIS A 607 -25.55 4.34 22.96
N SER A 608 -24.30 4.46 22.53
CA SER A 608 -23.16 3.72 23.10
C SER A 608 -22.91 4.08 24.56
N VAL A 609 -22.91 5.39 24.89
CA VAL A 609 -22.73 5.85 26.28
C VAL A 609 -23.82 5.31 27.19
N ARG A 610 -25.08 5.30 26.74
CA ARG A 610 -26.20 4.79 27.53
C ARG A 610 -26.16 3.28 27.80
N GLN A 611 -25.50 2.52 26.91
CA GLN A 611 -25.31 1.08 27.13
C GLN A 611 -24.29 0.79 28.22
N ASP A 612 -23.29 1.66 28.39
CA ASP A 612 -22.23 1.53 29.37
C ASP A 612 -22.57 2.13 30.73
N GLU A 613 -23.63 2.99 30.83
CA GLU A 613 -24.10 3.56 32.07
C GLU A 613 -24.87 2.52 32.91
N PRO A 614 -24.63 2.44 34.25
CA PRO A 614 -25.45 1.65 35.14
C PRO A 614 -26.93 2.04 35.02
N ALA A 615 -27.83 1.08 35.07
CA ALA A 615 -29.27 1.32 34.85
C ALA A 615 -29.88 2.38 35.81
N ALA A 616 -29.23 2.61 36.97
CA ALA A 616 -29.64 3.61 37.99
C ALA A 616 -29.30 5.06 37.59
N ASP A 617 -28.33 5.27 36.70
CA ASP A 617 -27.82 6.60 36.34
C ASP A 617 -28.29 7.07 34.95
N ARG A 618 -29.18 6.32 34.30
CA ARG A 618 -29.65 6.69 32.94
C ARG A 618 -30.57 7.90 33.03
N PRO A 619 -30.18 9.08 32.43
CA PRO A 619 -31.03 10.26 32.43
C PRO A 619 -32.31 10.01 31.60
N GLU A 620 -33.42 10.59 32.07
CA GLU A 620 -34.68 10.62 31.31
C GLU A 620 -34.44 11.22 29.91
N ARG A 621 -35.10 10.68 28.88
CA ARG A 621 -34.95 11.11 27.48
C ARG A 621 -34.97 12.62 27.36
N PHE A 622 -33.89 13.23 26.85
CA PHE A 622 -33.93 14.58 26.34
C PHE A 622 -34.95 14.61 25.21
N GLN A 623 -36.14 15.10 25.47
CA GLN A 623 -37.08 15.44 24.41
C GLN A 623 -36.44 16.59 23.61
N ARG A 624 -36.15 16.37 22.32
CA ARG A 624 -35.78 17.46 21.43
C ARG A 624 -36.89 18.50 21.52
N GLY A 625 -36.60 19.63 22.13
CA GLY A 625 -37.54 20.75 22.24
C GLY A 625 -37.98 21.14 20.83
N GLY A 626 -39.29 21.33 20.70
CA GLY A 626 -39.88 21.90 19.47
C GLY A 626 -39.25 23.23 19.09
N PRO A 627 -39.56 23.79 17.92
CA PRO A 627 -38.90 24.97 17.38
C PRO A 627 -38.98 26.11 18.39
N ALA A 628 -37.81 26.71 18.69
CA ALA A 628 -37.70 27.87 19.55
C ALA A 628 -38.64 28.96 19.07
N SER A 629 -39.66 29.28 19.87
CA SER A 629 -40.51 30.45 19.71
C SER A 629 -39.65 31.71 19.73
N SER A 630 -39.87 32.56 18.77
CA SER A 630 -39.32 33.88 18.58
C SER A 630 -38.93 34.60 19.88
N LEU A 631 -37.63 34.87 20.03
CA LEU A 631 -37.16 35.94 20.90
C LEU A 631 -37.46 37.26 20.20
N GLY A 632 -38.39 38.00 20.77
CA GLY A 632 -38.76 39.33 20.34
C GLY A 632 -37.63 40.34 20.48
N ASP A 633 -37.73 41.36 19.66
CA ASP A 633 -36.92 42.56 19.58
C ASP A 633 -36.51 43.15 20.94
N ARG A 634 -35.19 43.36 21.09
CA ARG A 634 -34.61 44.57 21.64
C ARG A 634 -33.19 44.75 21.14
#